data_b49359086dea17685ba7ffa76cd75f04
#
_entry.id   b49359086dea17685ba7ffa76cd75f04
#
_cell.length_a   1.000
_cell.length_b   1.000
_cell.length_c   1.000
_cell.angle_alpha   90.00
_cell.angle_beta   90.00
_cell.angle_gamma   90.00
#
_symmetry.space_group_name_H-M   'P 1'
#
loop_
_entity.id
_entity.type
_entity.pdbx_description
1 polymer ?
#
loop_
_entity_poly.entity_id
_entity_poly.type
_entity_poly.pdbx_seq_one_letter_code
_entity_poly.pdbx_strand_id
1 'polypeptide(L)'
;MAVVEIYTKLFCPFCWRALDLLSSKDIEIEEIAVDGGGQMRELMIERANGRTTVPQIFIRGEHVGGCTELVRLEQEGRLDALLAG
;
A
#
# COMPACT_ATOMS: atom_id res chain seq x y z
N MET A 1 -5.65 -4.95 14.17
CA MET A 1 -4.65 -4.45 13.22
C MET A 1 -5.12 -4.70 11.80
N ALA A 2 -4.96 -3.71 10.93
CA ALA A 2 -5.36 -3.88 9.55
C ALA A 2 -4.42 -4.85 8.83
N VAL A 3 -4.99 -5.67 7.95
CA VAL A 3 -4.20 -6.58 7.12
C VAL A 3 -3.31 -5.78 6.17
N VAL A 4 -3.84 -4.68 5.63
CA VAL A 4 -3.13 -3.84 4.68
C VAL A 4 -2.96 -2.44 5.25
N GLU A 5 -1.74 -1.92 5.14
CA GLU A 5 -1.45 -0.52 5.39
C GLU A 5 -1.00 0.10 4.08
N ILE A 6 -1.55 1.24 3.72
CA ILE A 6 -1.20 1.93 2.49
C ILE A 6 -0.95 3.42 2.78
N TYR A 7 0.21 3.88 2.38
CA TYR A 7 0.59 5.29 2.50
C TYR A 7 0.22 6.01 1.21
N THR A 8 -0.51 7.11 1.32
CA THR A 8 -1.08 7.81 0.18
C THR A 8 -0.90 9.32 0.28
N LYS A 9 -1.22 10.01 -0.81
CA LYS A 9 -1.39 11.47 -0.85
C LYS A 9 -2.68 11.80 -1.57
N LEU A 10 -3.19 13.01 -1.34
CA LEU A 10 -4.32 13.54 -2.13
C LEU A 10 -3.93 13.62 -3.61
N PHE A 11 -4.91 13.48 -4.49
CA PHE A 11 -4.72 13.62 -5.93
C PHE A 11 -3.63 12.69 -6.48
N CYS A 12 -3.64 11.45 -6.03
CA CYS A 12 -2.69 10.44 -6.49
C CYS A 12 -3.43 9.32 -7.23
N PRO A 13 -3.44 9.34 -8.57
CA PRO A 13 -4.15 8.31 -9.34
C PRO A 13 -3.68 6.89 -9.07
N PHE A 14 -2.38 6.70 -8.85
CA PHE A 14 -1.86 5.37 -8.50
C PHE A 14 -2.34 4.91 -7.14
N CYS A 15 -2.50 5.84 -6.19
CA CYS A 15 -3.09 5.52 -4.88
C CYS A 15 -4.53 5.08 -5.06
N TRP A 16 -5.31 5.79 -5.87
CA TRP A 16 -6.72 5.45 -6.13
C TRP A 16 -6.83 4.06 -6.76
N ARG A 17 -5.97 3.76 -7.73
CA ARG A 17 -5.97 2.45 -8.40
C ARG A 17 -5.66 1.34 -7.41
N ALA A 18 -4.65 1.55 -6.55
CA ALA A 18 -4.29 0.55 -5.54
C ALA A 18 -5.43 0.35 -4.54
N LEU A 19 -6.04 1.44 -4.06
CA LEU A 19 -7.16 1.37 -3.13
C LEU A 19 -8.36 0.67 -3.75
N ASP A 20 -8.64 0.94 -5.02
CA ASP A 20 -9.76 0.31 -5.72
C ASP A 20 -9.58 -1.21 -5.78
N LEU A 21 -8.39 -1.67 -6.15
CA LEU A 21 -8.08 -3.09 -6.18
C LEU A 21 -8.21 -3.72 -4.79
N LEU A 22 -7.61 -3.10 -3.78
CA LEU A 22 -7.64 -3.63 -2.42
C LEU A 22 -9.06 -3.65 -1.84
N SER A 23 -9.87 -2.63 -2.16
CA SER A 23 -11.25 -2.55 -1.69
C SER A 23 -12.10 -3.70 -2.21
N SER A 24 -11.75 -4.24 -3.37
CA SER A 24 -12.48 -5.38 -3.96
C SER A 24 -12.20 -6.69 -3.23
N LYS A 25 -11.25 -6.72 -2.30
CA LYS A 25 -10.79 -7.96 -1.65
C LYS A 25 -11.43 -8.23 -0.30
N ASP A 26 -12.31 -7.34 0.18
CA ASP A 26 -13.03 -7.52 1.44
C ASP A 26 -12.08 -7.74 2.62
N ILE A 27 -11.14 -6.83 2.79
CA ILE A 27 -10.14 -6.86 3.87
C ILE A 27 -10.10 -5.51 4.57
N GLU A 28 -9.55 -5.50 5.78
CA GLU A 28 -9.36 -4.26 6.51
C GLU A 28 -8.14 -3.52 5.96
N ILE A 29 -8.32 -2.24 5.62
CA ILE A 29 -7.28 -1.39 5.04
C ILE A 29 -7.10 -0.17 5.92
N GLU A 30 -5.86 0.11 6.31
CA GLU A 30 -5.51 1.36 6.97
C GLU A 30 -4.82 2.26 5.97
N GLU A 31 -5.43 3.41 5.69
CA GLU A 31 -4.85 4.41 4.79
C GLU A 31 -4.18 5.49 5.61
N ILE A 32 -2.92 5.78 5.30
CA ILE A 32 -2.11 6.75 6.04
C ILE A 32 -1.69 7.85 5.07
N ALA A 33 -2.23 9.06 5.28
CA ALA A 33 -1.88 10.20 4.43
C ALA A 33 -0.52 10.75 4.81
N VAL A 34 0.32 11.02 3.81
CA VAL A 34 1.65 11.57 4.02
C VAL A 34 1.85 12.92 3.31
N ASP A 35 0.74 13.59 3.00
CA ASP A 35 0.78 14.92 2.42
C ASP A 35 1.54 15.87 3.33
N GLY A 36 2.39 16.69 2.74
CA GLY A 36 3.14 17.69 3.49
C GLY A 36 4.36 17.16 4.24
N GLY A 37 4.64 15.86 4.16
CA GLY A 37 5.79 15.27 4.83
C GLY A 37 5.51 14.91 6.27
N GLY A 38 6.51 15.09 7.14
CA GLY A 38 6.40 14.83 8.57
C GLY A 38 6.73 13.39 8.95
N GLN A 39 6.36 13.03 10.19
CA GLN A 39 6.75 11.74 10.79
C GLN A 39 6.20 10.54 10.03
N MET A 40 4.98 10.63 9.53
CA MET A 40 4.39 9.50 8.80
C MET A 40 5.12 9.26 7.49
N ARG A 41 5.54 10.33 6.81
CA ARG A 41 6.31 10.20 5.60
C ARG A 41 7.69 9.59 5.88
N GLU A 42 8.34 10.04 6.94
CA GLU A 42 9.64 9.49 7.33
C GLU A 42 9.54 8.01 7.67
N LEU A 43 8.50 7.62 8.40
CA LEU A 43 8.24 6.22 8.72
C LEU A 43 8.01 5.40 7.45
N MET A 44 7.24 5.94 6.52
CA MET A 44 7.01 5.27 5.24
C MET A 44 8.34 5.00 4.52
N ILE A 45 9.19 6.01 4.43
CA ILE A 45 10.47 5.88 3.73
C ILE A 45 11.34 4.83 4.39
N GLU A 46 11.39 4.84 5.72
CA GLU A 46 12.16 3.84 6.46
C GLU A 46 11.65 2.44 6.21
N ARG A 47 10.33 2.23 6.30
CA ARG A 47 9.70 0.93 6.09
C ARG A 47 9.82 0.46 4.64
N ALA A 48 9.86 1.40 3.70
CA ALA A 48 9.89 1.11 2.26
C ALA A 48 11.31 1.01 1.70
N ASN A 49 12.29 0.82 2.57
CA ASN A 49 13.70 0.65 2.17
C ASN A 49 14.23 1.84 1.36
N GLY A 50 13.82 3.05 1.76
CA GLY A 50 14.28 4.28 1.15
C GLY A 50 13.41 4.82 0.02
N ARG A 51 12.36 4.11 -0.37
CA ARG A 51 11.46 4.60 -1.43
C ARG A 51 10.64 5.78 -0.89
N THR A 52 10.50 6.80 -1.72
CA THR A 52 9.84 8.05 -1.33
C THR A 52 8.52 8.29 -2.05
N THR A 53 8.15 7.41 -2.96
CA THR A 53 6.94 7.56 -3.77
C THR A 53 5.71 6.99 -3.06
N VAL A 54 4.53 7.44 -3.49
CA VAL A 54 3.26 6.87 -3.05
C VAL A 54 2.54 6.27 -4.26
N PRO A 55 1.73 5.25 -4.06
CA PRO A 55 1.47 4.57 -2.79
C PRO A 55 2.63 3.68 -2.36
N GLN A 56 2.74 3.44 -1.05
CA GLN A 56 3.59 2.38 -0.52
C GLN A 56 2.69 1.46 0.29
N ILE A 57 2.72 0.18 -0.02
CA ILE A 57 1.74 -0.80 0.45
C ILE A 57 2.45 -1.87 1.27
N PHE A 58 1.84 -2.21 2.41
CA PHE A 58 2.35 -3.24 3.31
C PHE A 58 1.23 -4.22 3.60
N ILE A 59 1.53 -5.51 3.48
CA ILE A 59 0.58 -6.58 3.80
C ILE A 59 1.15 -7.35 4.97
N ARG A 60 0.42 -7.36 6.08
CA ARG A 60 0.84 -8.00 7.34
C ARG A 60 2.23 -7.53 7.78
N GLY A 61 2.48 -6.23 7.58
CA GLY A 61 3.75 -5.60 7.95
C GLY A 61 4.87 -5.76 6.94
N GLU A 62 4.69 -6.54 5.90
CA GLU A 62 5.72 -6.74 4.89
C GLU A 62 5.54 -5.79 3.72
N HIS A 63 6.63 -5.21 3.26
CA HIS A 63 6.62 -4.23 2.17
C HIS A 63 6.34 -4.91 0.83
N VAL A 64 5.25 -4.50 0.21
CA VAL A 64 4.89 -4.95 -1.15
C VAL A 64 5.49 -4.03 -2.20
N GLY A 65 5.39 -2.73 -1.98
CA GLY A 65 5.82 -1.71 -2.91
C GLY A 65 4.69 -0.78 -3.28
N GLY A 66 4.68 -0.32 -4.51
CA GLY A 66 3.65 0.59 -5.03
C GLY A 66 2.56 -0.11 -5.80
N CYS A 67 1.81 0.69 -6.57
CA CYS A 67 0.69 0.17 -7.36
C CYS A 67 1.14 -0.88 -8.37
N THR A 68 2.29 -0.66 -9.03
CA THR A 68 2.79 -1.60 -10.04
C THR A 68 3.03 -2.98 -9.46
N GLU A 69 3.70 -3.04 -8.30
CA GLU A 69 3.96 -4.30 -7.62
C GLU A 69 2.67 -4.98 -7.16
N LEU A 70 1.71 -4.19 -6.66
CA LEU A 70 0.44 -4.73 -6.23
C LEU A 70 -0.33 -5.35 -7.40
N VAL A 71 -0.41 -4.64 -8.51
CA VAL A 71 -1.11 -5.12 -9.72
C VAL A 71 -0.45 -6.39 -10.24
N ARG A 72 0.89 -6.44 -10.21
CA ARG A 72 1.62 -7.64 -10.63
C ARG A 72 1.26 -8.85 -9.79
N LEU A 73 1.16 -8.68 -8.46
CA LEU A 73 0.75 -9.77 -7.58
C LEU A 73 -0.63 -10.29 -7.94
N GLU A 74 -1.55 -9.38 -8.25
CA GLU A 74 -2.90 -9.76 -8.65
C GLU A 74 -2.88 -10.54 -9.97
N GLN A 75 -2.12 -10.04 -10.95
CA GLN A 75 -2.01 -10.69 -12.25
C GLN A 75 -1.39 -12.08 -12.16
N GLU A 76 -0.49 -12.29 -11.21
CA GLU A 76 0.15 -13.59 -10.97
C GLU A 76 -0.69 -14.51 -10.10
N GLY A 77 -1.85 -14.07 -9.64
CA GLY A 77 -2.71 -14.86 -8.79
C GLY A 77 -2.17 -15.05 -7.37
N ARG A 78 -1.29 -14.17 -6.92
CA ARG A 78 -0.61 -14.30 -5.62
C ARG A 78 -1.16 -13.37 -4.54
N LEU A 79 -1.91 -12.34 -4.93
CA LEU A 79 -2.36 -11.33 -3.98
C LEU A 79 -3.31 -11.93 -2.94
N ASP A 80 -4.29 -12.71 -3.36
CA ASP A 80 -5.28 -13.29 -2.45
C ASP A 80 -4.62 -14.16 -1.37
N ALA A 81 -3.60 -14.93 -1.74
CA ALA A 81 -2.88 -15.76 -0.78
C ALA A 81 -2.15 -14.91 0.26
N LEU A 82 -1.54 -13.80 -0.16
CA LEU A 82 -0.87 -12.89 0.77
C LEU A 82 -1.86 -12.25 1.72
N LEU A 83 -3.04 -11.88 1.23
CA LEU A 83 -4.08 -11.26 2.05
C LEU A 83 -4.70 -12.26 3.03
N ALA A 84 -4.77 -13.52 2.65
CA ALA A 84 -5.34 -14.56 3.52
C ALA A 84 -4.38 -14.96 4.65
N GLY A 85 -3.12 -14.75 4.47
CA GLY A 85 -2.10 -15.11 5.46
C GLY A 85 -1.68 -16.54 5.34
#